data_e615a44534826ee9e922237bd0aace5d
#
_entry.id   e615a44534826ee9e922237bd0aace5d
#
_cell.length_a   1.000
_cell.length_b   1.000
_cell.length_c   1.000
_cell.angle_alpha   90.00
_cell.angle_beta   90.00
_cell.angle_gamma   90.00
#
_symmetry.space_group_name_H-M   'P 1'
#
loop_
_entity.id
_entity.type
_entity.pdbx_description
1 polymer ?
#
loop_
_entity_poly.entity_id
_entity_poly.type
_entity_poly.pdbx_seq_one_letter_code
_entity_poly.pdbx_strand_id
1 'polypeptide(L)'
;MPVICLQARLNANMMRGFTMIELVIVLAIIGLFAAALTPMVTNYVDQSRVAKAQSDLRTIGEAISRFEKDVGRYPMWSTANALLQDSTANVVTLRGPGNLPTETSTTAWTSATPTDSDCLNTCQFDDLQNQLLTNAPAYATASTLAKPFKWKGPYLDSSADPWGNSYLANIIRCKSSSNSACFVLSAGPNGRVETSFTVSKTTSINPAGDDILYRIK
;
A
#
# COMPACT_ATOMS: atom_id res chain seq x y z
N MET A 1 80.53 4.16 42.81
CA MET A 1 79.09 3.89 42.52
C MET A 1 78.94 3.87 41.00
N PRO A 2 78.71 2.73 40.39
CA PRO A 2 78.50 2.67 38.93
C PRO A 2 77.05 2.93 38.60
N VAL A 3 76.80 3.84 37.69
CA VAL A 3 75.45 4.21 37.10
C VAL A 3 75.17 3.13 36.05
N ILE A 4 74.13 2.36 36.31
CA ILE A 4 73.60 1.36 35.35
C ILE A 4 72.70 2.08 34.37
N CYS A 5 73.18 2.26 33.13
CA CYS A 5 72.40 2.81 32.05
C CYS A 5 71.46 1.71 31.49
N LEU A 6 70.14 1.80 31.78
CA LEU A 6 69.11 0.88 31.29
C LEU A 6 68.73 1.29 29.89
N GLN A 7 69.25 0.63 28.84
CA GLN A 7 68.82 0.83 27.47
C GLN A 7 67.46 0.13 27.24
N ALA A 8 66.42 0.92 27.19
CA ALA A 8 65.10 0.46 26.72
C ALA A 8 65.20 0.17 25.22
N ARG A 9 65.09 -1.10 24.83
CA ARG A 9 64.92 -1.51 23.43
C ARG A 9 63.51 -1.16 23.02
N LEU A 10 63.29 -0.11 22.25
CA LEU A 10 62.08 0.16 21.52
C LEU A 10 61.97 -0.91 20.43
N ASN A 11 61.02 -1.83 20.59
CA ASN A 11 60.60 -2.72 19.55
C ASN A 11 59.88 -1.85 18.48
N ALA A 12 60.59 -1.48 17.43
CA ALA A 12 59.97 -0.93 16.24
C ALA A 12 59.17 -2.05 15.56
N ASN A 13 57.88 -2.13 15.87
CA ASN A 13 56.95 -2.88 15.03
C ASN A 13 57.00 -2.27 13.62
N MET A 14 57.70 -2.99 12.71
CA MET A 14 57.69 -2.66 11.31
C MET A 14 56.25 -2.72 10.80
N MET A 15 55.63 -1.56 10.63
CA MET A 15 54.40 -1.46 9.85
C MET A 15 54.68 -1.89 8.43
N ARG A 16 54.32 -3.12 8.09
CA ARG A 16 54.37 -3.59 6.70
C ARG A 16 53.37 -2.79 5.91
N GLY A 17 53.82 -1.96 5.00
CA GLY A 17 52.99 -1.29 4.03
C GLY A 17 52.37 -2.28 3.03
N PHE A 18 51.12 -2.05 2.63
CA PHE A 18 50.48 -2.84 1.59
C PHE A 18 51.22 -2.71 0.27
N THR A 19 51.38 -3.82 -0.43
CA THR A 19 51.92 -3.81 -1.79
C THR A 19 50.86 -3.45 -2.81
N MET A 20 51.24 -2.80 -3.91
CA MET A 20 50.32 -2.47 -5.00
C MET A 20 49.59 -3.69 -5.55
N ILE A 21 50.27 -4.84 -5.64
CA ILE A 21 49.69 -6.09 -6.13
C ILE A 21 48.65 -6.66 -5.16
N GLU A 22 48.86 -6.53 -3.86
CA GLU A 22 47.92 -7.00 -2.84
C GLU A 22 46.61 -6.20 -2.89
N LEU A 23 46.72 -4.90 -3.13
CA LEU A 23 45.53 -4.04 -3.31
C LEU A 23 44.76 -4.39 -4.58
N VAL A 24 45.42 -4.66 -5.69
CA VAL A 24 44.80 -5.07 -6.95
C VAL A 24 44.08 -6.42 -6.82
N ILE A 25 44.69 -7.39 -6.15
CA ILE A 25 44.06 -8.70 -5.92
C ILE A 25 42.81 -8.56 -5.06
N VAL A 26 42.84 -7.77 -4.00
CA VAL A 26 41.67 -7.53 -3.13
C VAL A 26 40.55 -6.88 -3.91
N LEU A 27 40.83 -5.86 -4.71
CA LEU A 27 39.82 -5.21 -5.56
C LEU A 27 39.23 -6.18 -6.60
N ALA A 28 40.03 -7.05 -7.20
CA ALA A 28 39.56 -8.06 -8.13
C ALA A 28 38.59 -9.06 -7.45
N ILE A 29 38.91 -9.52 -6.24
CA ILE A 29 38.07 -10.45 -5.49
C ILE A 29 36.75 -9.78 -5.09
N ILE A 30 36.78 -8.53 -4.59
CA ILE A 30 35.57 -7.77 -4.25
C ILE A 30 34.71 -7.55 -5.49
N GLY A 31 35.31 -7.23 -6.64
CA GLY A 31 34.60 -7.07 -7.90
C GLY A 31 33.87 -8.34 -8.34
N LEU A 32 34.50 -9.50 -8.21
CA LEU A 32 33.87 -10.79 -8.52
C LEU A 32 32.67 -11.09 -7.60
N PHE A 33 32.82 -10.87 -6.30
CA PHE A 33 31.69 -11.05 -5.36
C PHE A 33 30.56 -10.07 -5.62
N ALA A 34 30.86 -8.80 -5.87
CA ALA A 34 29.84 -7.80 -6.19
C ALA A 34 29.03 -8.19 -7.44
N ALA A 35 29.71 -8.66 -8.49
CA ALA A 35 29.05 -9.10 -9.71
C ALA A 35 28.11 -10.30 -9.48
N ALA A 36 28.51 -11.25 -8.63
CA ALA A 36 27.71 -12.43 -8.32
C ALA A 36 26.51 -12.14 -7.42
N LEU A 37 26.65 -11.20 -6.47
CA LEU A 37 25.61 -10.89 -5.47
C LEU A 37 24.53 -9.94 -5.97
N THR A 38 24.84 -9.08 -6.96
CA THR A 38 23.91 -8.05 -7.43
C THR A 38 22.54 -8.63 -7.88
N PRO A 39 22.45 -9.66 -8.73
CA PRO A 39 21.15 -10.19 -9.17
C PRO A 39 20.35 -10.84 -8.04
N MET A 40 21.02 -11.38 -7.04
CA MET A 40 20.35 -11.98 -5.89
C MET A 40 19.70 -10.93 -5.00
N VAL A 41 20.37 -9.82 -4.77
CA VAL A 41 19.88 -8.72 -3.93
C VAL A 41 18.66 -8.05 -4.58
N THR A 42 18.68 -7.80 -5.90
CA THR A 42 17.54 -7.19 -6.60
C THR A 42 16.28 -8.05 -6.50
N ASN A 43 16.39 -9.36 -6.70
CA ASN A 43 15.27 -10.28 -6.54
C ASN A 43 14.71 -10.30 -5.11
N TYR A 44 15.58 -10.18 -4.11
CA TYR A 44 15.17 -10.12 -2.70
C TYR A 44 14.40 -8.84 -2.38
N VAL A 45 14.84 -7.71 -2.93
CA VAL A 45 14.16 -6.42 -2.77
C VAL A 45 12.77 -6.45 -3.41
N ASP A 46 12.65 -7.01 -4.60
CA ASP A 46 11.36 -7.10 -5.29
C ASP A 46 10.37 -8.02 -4.56
N GLN A 47 10.83 -9.17 -4.06
CA GLN A 47 10.00 -10.04 -3.21
C GLN A 47 9.54 -9.33 -1.93
N SER A 48 10.43 -8.56 -1.30
CA SER A 48 10.11 -7.78 -0.10
C SER A 48 9.04 -6.71 -0.39
N ARG A 49 9.13 -6.04 -1.54
CA ARG A 49 8.11 -5.06 -1.97
C ARG A 49 6.75 -5.71 -2.16
N VAL A 50 6.69 -6.85 -2.85
CA VAL A 50 5.45 -7.61 -3.04
C VAL A 50 4.86 -8.04 -1.71
N ALA A 51 5.66 -8.59 -0.80
CA ALA A 51 5.20 -9.00 0.52
C ALA A 51 4.67 -7.81 1.34
N LYS A 52 5.34 -6.64 1.25
CA LYS A 52 4.85 -5.41 1.88
C LYS A 52 3.50 -4.99 1.30
N ALA A 53 3.36 -4.94 -0.02
CA ALA A 53 2.10 -4.58 -0.66
C ALA A 53 0.95 -5.52 -0.24
N GLN A 54 1.18 -6.83 -0.17
CA GLN A 54 0.19 -7.79 0.32
C GLN A 54 -0.23 -7.53 1.76
N SER A 55 0.72 -7.21 2.63
CA SER A 55 0.46 -6.86 4.03
C SER A 55 -0.34 -5.56 4.16
N ASP A 56 0.03 -4.54 3.39
CA ASP A 56 -0.66 -3.25 3.39
C ASP A 56 -2.10 -3.39 2.87
N LEU A 57 -2.31 -4.12 1.77
CA LEU A 57 -3.64 -4.41 1.22
C LEU A 57 -4.56 -5.11 2.22
N ARG A 58 -4.01 -6.07 2.94
CA ARG A 58 -4.73 -6.75 4.02
C ARG A 58 -5.11 -5.78 5.14
N THR A 59 -4.18 -4.95 5.56
CA THR A 59 -4.41 -3.94 6.60
C THR A 59 -5.50 -2.95 6.19
N ILE A 60 -5.48 -2.47 4.94
CA ILE A 60 -6.51 -1.60 4.38
C ILE A 60 -7.88 -2.31 4.37
N GLY A 61 -7.94 -3.55 3.88
CA GLY A 61 -9.18 -4.33 3.84
C GLY A 61 -9.77 -4.59 5.22
N GLU A 62 -8.93 -4.92 6.20
CA GLU A 62 -9.35 -5.09 7.59
C GLU A 62 -9.84 -3.77 8.21
N ALA A 63 -9.19 -2.64 7.91
CA ALA A 63 -9.61 -1.32 8.37
C ALA A 63 -10.99 -0.93 7.80
N ILE A 64 -11.23 -1.17 6.52
CA ILE A 64 -12.55 -0.98 5.88
C ILE A 64 -13.62 -1.87 6.54
N SER A 65 -13.29 -3.11 6.85
CA SER A 65 -14.19 -4.04 7.52
C SER A 65 -14.51 -3.64 8.97
N ARG A 66 -13.52 -3.08 9.69
CA ARG A 66 -13.74 -2.51 11.04
C ARG A 66 -14.61 -1.28 10.99
N PHE A 67 -14.36 -0.39 10.03
CA PHE A 67 -15.19 0.78 9.80
C PHE A 67 -16.65 0.38 9.56
N GLU A 68 -16.91 -0.61 8.70
CA GLU A 68 -18.26 -1.10 8.42
C GLU A 68 -18.97 -1.62 9.69
N LYS A 69 -18.28 -2.36 10.52
CA LYS A 69 -18.82 -2.86 11.80
C LYS A 69 -19.18 -1.74 12.78
N ASP A 70 -18.35 -0.69 12.82
CA ASP A 70 -18.55 0.43 13.77
C ASP A 70 -19.58 1.43 13.27
N VAL A 71 -19.55 1.77 11.97
CA VAL A 71 -20.42 2.78 11.35
C VAL A 71 -21.72 2.16 10.80
N GLY A 72 -21.76 0.83 10.65
CA GLY A 72 -22.90 0.08 10.12
C GLY A 72 -23.02 0.14 8.58
N ARG A 73 -22.02 0.68 7.91
CA ARG A 73 -21.97 0.82 6.46
C ARG A 73 -20.54 0.97 5.95
N TYR A 74 -20.31 0.71 4.68
CA TYR A 74 -19.02 0.95 4.04
C TYR A 74 -18.75 2.44 3.81
N PRO A 75 -17.49 2.89 3.71
CA PRO A 75 -17.13 4.30 3.50
C PRO A 75 -17.39 4.74 2.05
N MET A 76 -18.64 5.04 1.73
CA MET A 76 -19.13 5.36 0.39
C MET A 76 -19.70 6.76 0.25
N TRP A 77 -19.51 7.64 1.24
CA TRP A 77 -20.02 9.02 1.20
C TRP A 77 -18.86 10.00 1.09
N SER A 78 -18.96 10.94 0.16
CA SER A 78 -18.03 12.05 0.09
C SER A 78 -18.31 13.08 1.19
N THR A 79 -17.31 13.94 1.46
CA THR A 79 -17.44 15.07 2.41
C THR A 79 -18.64 15.99 2.13
N ALA A 80 -19.03 16.12 0.88
CA ALA A 80 -20.16 16.97 0.49
C ALA A 80 -21.54 16.43 0.91
N ASN A 81 -21.66 15.11 1.16
CA ASN A 81 -22.93 14.43 1.39
C ASN A 81 -22.98 13.57 2.65
N ALA A 82 -22.02 13.73 3.55
CA ALA A 82 -21.94 12.94 4.78
C ALA A 82 -23.16 13.14 5.70
N LEU A 83 -23.80 14.28 5.62
CA LEU A 83 -24.99 14.61 6.40
C LEU A 83 -26.27 14.00 5.83
N LEU A 84 -26.28 13.70 4.54
CA LEU A 84 -27.41 13.04 3.89
C LEU A 84 -27.22 11.51 4.07
N GLN A 85 -27.67 11.01 5.17
CA GLN A 85 -27.62 9.57 5.51
C GLN A 85 -28.49 8.71 4.60
N ASP A 86 -28.80 9.21 3.43
CA ASP A 86 -29.68 8.57 2.49
C ASP A 86 -28.91 7.62 1.55
N SER A 87 -29.61 6.73 0.94
CA SER A 87 -29.26 5.55 0.18
C SER A 87 -28.30 5.74 -0.99
N THR A 88 -27.90 6.96 -1.31
CA THR A 88 -27.06 7.30 -2.45
C THR A 88 -25.57 7.34 -2.07
N ALA A 89 -24.86 6.26 -2.35
CA ALA A 89 -23.42 6.24 -2.27
C ALA A 89 -22.82 7.12 -3.36
N ASN A 90 -21.90 8.02 -2.98
CA ASN A 90 -21.28 8.96 -3.92
C ASN A 90 -19.83 8.61 -4.22
N VAL A 91 -19.20 7.77 -3.39
CA VAL A 91 -17.81 7.34 -3.58
C VAL A 91 -17.81 5.98 -4.25
N VAL A 92 -17.13 5.89 -5.37
CA VAL A 92 -16.99 4.67 -6.16
C VAL A 92 -15.68 3.98 -5.81
N THR A 93 -14.61 4.75 -5.77
CA THR A 93 -13.26 4.27 -5.50
C THR A 93 -12.64 5.08 -4.39
N LEU A 94 -12.09 4.39 -3.38
CA LEU A 94 -11.19 5.01 -2.41
C LEU A 94 -9.76 4.81 -2.89
N ARG A 95 -8.96 5.86 -2.77
CA ARG A 95 -7.54 5.85 -3.13
C ARG A 95 -6.67 6.16 -1.93
N GLY A 96 -5.54 5.48 -1.83
CA GLY A 96 -4.47 5.81 -0.91
C GLY A 96 -3.63 7.00 -1.38
N PRO A 97 -2.69 7.47 -0.56
CA PRO A 97 -1.67 8.41 -1.01
C PRO A 97 -0.78 7.78 -2.09
N GLY A 98 -0.11 8.62 -2.86
CA GLY A 98 0.78 8.21 -3.96
C GLY A 98 0.31 8.67 -5.33
N ASN A 99 1.03 8.23 -6.36
CA ASN A 99 0.68 8.54 -7.73
C ASN A 99 -0.52 7.71 -8.17
N LEU A 100 -1.43 8.31 -8.92
CA LEU A 100 -2.53 7.55 -9.50
C LEU A 100 -1.97 6.59 -10.55
N PRO A 101 -2.21 5.26 -10.41
CA PRO A 101 -1.72 4.31 -11.40
C PRO A 101 -2.41 4.54 -12.75
N THR A 102 -1.70 4.21 -13.83
CA THR A 102 -2.31 4.23 -15.16
C THR A 102 -3.23 3.03 -15.33
N GLU A 103 -4.31 3.18 -16.10
CA GLU A 103 -5.21 2.07 -16.37
C GLU A 103 -5.25 1.69 -17.85
N THR A 104 -5.63 0.46 -18.12
CA THR A 104 -5.99 0.05 -19.48
C THR A 104 -7.43 0.47 -19.76
N SER A 105 -7.76 0.74 -21.02
CA SER A 105 -9.09 1.22 -21.43
C SER A 105 -10.28 0.31 -21.01
N THR A 106 -10.02 -0.88 -20.52
CA THR A 106 -11.01 -1.90 -20.15
C THR A 106 -11.18 -2.07 -18.64
N THR A 107 -10.36 -1.44 -17.82
CA THR A 107 -10.33 -1.69 -16.36
C THR A 107 -11.29 -0.81 -15.57
N ALA A 108 -11.63 0.37 -16.07
CA ALA A 108 -12.65 1.28 -15.55
C ALA A 108 -12.48 1.75 -14.10
N TRP A 109 -11.24 1.83 -13.59
CA TRP A 109 -10.97 2.29 -12.22
C TRP A 109 -10.94 3.80 -12.06
N THR A 110 -10.44 4.51 -13.06
CA THR A 110 -10.25 5.96 -13.04
C THR A 110 -11.26 6.69 -13.93
N SER A 111 -11.96 5.98 -14.81
CA SER A 111 -13.02 6.59 -15.61
C SER A 111 -14.15 7.03 -14.70
N ALA A 112 -14.37 8.33 -14.65
CA ALA A 112 -15.29 9.03 -13.76
C ALA A 112 -16.78 8.70 -13.98
N THR A 113 -17.11 7.80 -14.88
CA THR A 113 -18.46 7.38 -15.18
C THR A 113 -18.54 5.86 -15.22
N PRO A 114 -18.67 5.19 -14.07
CA PRO A 114 -19.28 3.89 -14.12
C PRO A 114 -20.67 4.07 -14.67
N THR A 115 -20.96 3.46 -15.80
CA THR A 115 -22.30 3.38 -16.39
C THR A 115 -23.27 2.55 -15.52
N ASP A 116 -22.94 2.42 -14.24
CA ASP A 116 -23.72 1.66 -13.30
C ASP A 116 -24.85 2.52 -12.73
N SER A 117 -26.06 1.98 -12.80
CA SER A 117 -27.27 2.48 -12.15
C SER A 117 -27.14 2.74 -10.64
N ASP A 118 -26.03 2.35 -10.05
CA ASP A 118 -25.72 2.53 -8.63
C ASP A 118 -25.18 3.93 -8.29
N CYS A 119 -24.86 4.75 -9.28
CA CYS A 119 -24.38 6.12 -9.11
C CYS A 119 -25.42 7.10 -9.64
N LEU A 120 -26.23 7.65 -8.76
CA LEU A 120 -27.32 8.57 -9.13
C LEU A 120 -26.87 9.99 -9.46
N ASN A 121 -25.64 10.39 -9.24
CA ASN A 121 -25.06 11.66 -9.69
C ASN A 121 -23.56 11.68 -9.35
N THR A 122 -22.70 12.01 -10.30
CA THR A 122 -21.27 12.25 -10.13
C THR A 122 -20.56 11.32 -9.12
N CYS A 123 -20.23 10.12 -9.58
CA CYS A 123 -19.40 9.21 -8.83
C CYS A 123 -18.02 9.83 -8.60
N GLN A 124 -17.62 9.98 -7.37
CA GLN A 124 -16.39 10.65 -6.98
C GLN A 124 -15.38 9.66 -6.42
N PHE A 125 -14.12 9.97 -6.65
CA PHE A 125 -13.03 9.43 -5.86
C PHE A 125 -12.99 10.12 -4.51
N ASP A 126 -12.67 9.38 -3.45
CA ASP A 126 -12.31 9.95 -2.17
C ASP A 126 -11.04 9.28 -1.64
N ASP A 127 -10.36 9.95 -0.75
CA ASP A 127 -9.13 9.44 -0.18
C ASP A 127 -9.42 8.51 1.01
N LEU A 128 -8.68 7.42 1.10
CA LEU A 128 -8.73 6.50 2.26
C LEU A 128 -8.50 7.26 3.58
N GLN A 129 -7.62 8.28 3.56
CA GLN A 129 -7.34 9.10 4.74
C GLN A 129 -8.55 9.92 5.18
N ASN A 130 -9.32 10.48 4.24
CA ASN A 130 -10.53 11.23 4.55
C ASN A 130 -11.55 10.37 5.30
N GLN A 131 -11.72 9.13 4.84
CA GLN A 131 -12.72 8.21 5.36
C GLN A 131 -12.28 7.51 6.65
N LEU A 132 -11.04 7.03 6.68
CA LEU A 132 -10.56 6.09 7.70
C LEU A 132 -9.65 6.72 8.76
N LEU A 133 -9.04 7.88 8.48
CA LEU A 133 -8.12 8.55 9.39
C LEU A 133 -8.75 9.80 10.02
N THR A 134 -9.23 10.74 9.20
CA THR A 134 -9.64 12.06 9.68
C THR A 134 -11.14 12.20 9.92
N ASN A 135 -11.96 11.25 9.48
CA ASN A 135 -13.42 11.38 9.48
C ASN A 135 -13.90 12.65 8.77
N ALA A 136 -13.29 12.99 7.63
CA ALA A 136 -13.68 14.18 6.88
C ALA A 136 -15.16 14.19 6.44
N PRO A 137 -15.80 13.03 6.14
CA PRO A 137 -17.24 12.96 5.91
C PRO A 137 -18.10 13.24 7.14
N ALA A 138 -17.51 13.43 8.33
CA ALA A 138 -18.21 13.70 9.58
C ALA A 138 -19.24 12.62 9.98
N TYR A 139 -18.85 11.34 9.90
CA TYR A 139 -19.65 10.26 10.46
C TYR A 139 -19.87 10.48 11.95
N ALA A 140 -21.04 10.12 12.45
CA ALA A 140 -21.41 10.32 13.84
C ALA A 140 -20.40 9.68 14.80
N THR A 141 -19.89 10.46 15.76
CA THR A 141 -18.95 10.02 16.80
C THR A 141 -19.63 9.64 18.10
N ALA A 142 -20.92 10.02 18.27
CA ALA A 142 -21.74 9.67 19.40
C ALA A 142 -22.83 8.66 19.00
N SER A 143 -23.01 7.61 19.79
CA SER A 143 -24.14 6.68 19.63
C SER A 143 -25.34 7.17 20.39
N THR A 144 -26.53 7.03 19.78
CA THR A 144 -27.82 7.24 20.45
C THR A 144 -28.61 5.94 20.44
N LEU A 145 -29.69 5.84 21.26
CA LEU A 145 -30.57 4.66 21.22
C LEU A 145 -31.14 4.38 19.82
N ALA A 146 -31.34 5.43 19.01
CA ALA A 146 -31.80 5.32 17.62
C ALA A 146 -30.68 5.03 16.62
N LYS A 147 -29.40 5.29 16.97
CA LYS A 147 -28.23 5.11 16.11
C LYS A 147 -27.08 4.51 16.92
N PRO A 148 -27.06 3.17 17.08
CA PRO A 148 -26.03 2.50 17.87
C PRO A 148 -24.64 2.54 17.21
N PHE A 149 -24.59 2.76 15.91
CA PHE A 149 -23.35 2.80 15.13
C PHE A 149 -22.69 4.18 15.19
N LYS A 150 -21.39 4.18 15.37
CA LYS A 150 -20.60 5.42 15.44
C LYS A 150 -19.19 5.20 14.92
N TRP A 151 -18.60 6.26 14.38
CA TRP A 151 -17.19 6.27 14.02
C TRP A 151 -16.31 6.17 15.29
N LYS A 152 -15.37 5.24 15.29
CA LYS A 152 -14.44 4.98 16.40
C LYS A 152 -12.97 5.08 15.99
N GLY A 153 -12.71 5.55 14.77
CA GLY A 153 -11.36 5.66 14.26
C GLY A 153 -10.44 6.58 15.07
N PRO A 154 -9.22 6.76 14.65
CA PRO A 154 -8.70 6.40 13.31
C PRO A 154 -8.57 4.88 13.09
N TYR A 155 -8.86 4.43 11.87
CA TYR A 155 -8.79 3.01 11.50
C TYR A 155 -7.52 2.66 10.74
N LEU A 156 -7.01 3.61 9.98
CA LEU A 156 -5.89 3.41 9.08
C LEU A 156 -5.12 4.71 8.87
N ASP A 157 -3.81 4.63 8.98
CA ASP A 157 -2.88 5.58 8.40
C ASP A 157 -2.17 4.86 7.25
N SER A 158 -2.51 5.23 6.01
CA SER A 158 -2.00 4.56 4.82
C SER A 158 -0.89 5.34 4.15
N SER A 159 0.08 4.64 3.62
CA SER A 159 1.14 5.15 2.74
C SER A 159 0.88 4.73 1.30
N ALA A 160 1.67 5.27 0.37
CA ALA A 160 1.75 4.74 -0.98
C ALA A 160 2.26 3.29 -0.98
N ASP A 161 2.01 2.58 -2.05
CA ASP A 161 2.56 1.25 -2.25
C ASP A 161 4.10 1.29 -2.39
N PRO A 162 4.80 0.14 -2.34
CA PRO A 162 6.25 0.10 -2.42
C PRO A 162 6.87 0.63 -3.72
N TRP A 163 6.07 0.90 -4.73
CA TRP A 163 6.47 1.48 -6.01
C TRP A 163 6.06 2.95 -6.15
N GLY A 164 5.39 3.52 -5.10
CA GLY A 164 4.99 4.92 -5.05
C GLY A 164 3.59 5.21 -5.61
N ASN A 165 2.81 4.17 -5.96
CA ASN A 165 1.46 4.32 -6.47
C ASN A 165 0.41 4.28 -5.34
N SER A 166 -0.78 4.78 -5.65
CA SER A 166 -1.92 4.73 -4.74
C SER A 166 -2.55 3.34 -4.71
N TYR A 167 -2.87 2.84 -3.51
CA TYR A 167 -3.81 1.73 -3.37
C TYR A 167 -5.20 2.16 -3.80
N LEU A 168 -5.93 1.28 -4.47
CA LEU A 168 -7.29 1.53 -4.95
C LEU A 168 -8.26 0.53 -4.34
N ALA A 169 -9.43 0.99 -3.89
CA ALA A 169 -10.50 0.11 -3.41
C ALA A 169 -11.80 0.39 -4.15
N ASN A 170 -12.42 -0.63 -4.74
CA ASN A 170 -13.71 -0.52 -5.44
C ASN A 170 -14.88 -0.53 -4.45
N ILE A 171 -14.92 0.48 -3.58
CA ILE A 171 -15.78 0.49 -2.39
C ILE A 171 -17.30 0.41 -2.72
N ILE A 172 -17.70 0.92 -3.86
CA ILE A 172 -19.12 0.84 -4.31
C ILE A 172 -19.59 -0.61 -4.44
N ARG A 173 -18.67 -1.54 -4.73
CA ARG A 173 -18.95 -2.97 -4.87
C ARG A 173 -19.13 -3.70 -3.54
N CYS A 174 -18.80 -3.04 -2.43
CA CYS A 174 -19.03 -3.59 -1.10
C CYS A 174 -20.51 -3.64 -0.69
N LYS A 175 -21.40 -2.94 -1.42
CA LYS A 175 -22.86 -2.99 -1.18
C LYS A 175 -23.38 -4.43 -1.21
N SER A 176 -24.34 -4.72 -0.34
CA SER A 176 -24.96 -6.05 -0.27
C SER A 176 -25.68 -6.45 -1.56
N SER A 177 -26.21 -5.47 -2.29
CA SER A 177 -26.88 -5.66 -3.58
C SER A 177 -25.92 -5.92 -4.75
N SER A 178 -24.62 -5.71 -4.58
CA SER A 178 -23.63 -5.91 -5.64
C SER A 178 -23.41 -7.38 -5.93
N ASN A 179 -23.43 -7.74 -7.21
CA ASN A 179 -23.00 -9.06 -7.70
C ASN A 179 -21.49 -9.10 -7.96
N SER A 180 -20.79 -7.97 -7.79
CA SER A 180 -19.36 -7.86 -7.97
C SER A 180 -18.63 -7.95 -6.65
N ALA A 181 -17.40 -8.44 -6.68
CA ALA A 181 -16.54 -8.51 -5.51
C ALA A 181 -16.02 -7.13 -5.11
N CYS A 182 -15.90 -6.93 -3.81
CA CYS A 182 -15.26 -5.76 -3.21
C CYS A 182 -13.82 -6.13 -2.82
N PHE A 183 -12.85 -5.37 -3.29
CA PHE A 183 -11.43 -5.61 -3.02
C PHE A 183 -10.60 -4.33 -3.05
N VAL A 184 -9.42 -4.43 -2.47
CA VAL A 184 -8.36 -3.42 -2.54
C VAL A 184 -7.26 -3.93 -3.45
N LEU A 185 -6.63 -3.03 -4.22
CA LEU A 185 -5.66 -3.35 -5.25
C LEU A 185 -4.45 -2.42 -5.18
N SER A 186 -3.26 -2.97 -5.44
CA SER A 186 -2.05 -2.25 -5.87
C SER A 186 -1.77 -2.61 -7.31
N ALA A 187 -1.38 -1.60 -8.09
CA ALA A 187 -1.02 -1.76 -9.50
C ALA A 187 0.34 -2.44 -9.72
N GLY A 188 0.98 -2.90 -8.64
CA GLY A 188 2.24 -3.63 -8.73
C GLY A 188 3.44 -2.83 -9.26
N PRO A 189 4.50 -3.52 -9.66
CA PRO A 189 5.75 -2.92 -10.13
C PRO A 189 5.61 -2.05 -11.37
N ASN A 190 4.71 -2.39 -12.31
CA ASN A 190 4.54 -1.68 -13.56
C ASN A 190 3.72 -0.39 -13.43
N GLY A 191 3.04 -0.19 -12.27
CA GLY A 191 2.21 0.98 -12.00
C GLY A 191 0.96 1.10 -12.88
N ARG A 192 0.50 -0.04 -13.45
CA ARG A 192 -0.68 -0.10 -14.32
C ARG A 192 -1.73 -1.01 -13.73
N VAL A 193 -2.96 -0.54 -13.67
CA VAL A 193 -4.08 -1.38 -13.26
C VAL A 193 -4.55 -2.20 -14.45
N GLU A 194 -4.48 -3.50 -14.34
CA GLU A 194 -4.83 -4.47 -15.37
C GLU A 194 -6.06 -5.31 -14.95
N THR A 195 -6.33 -5.39 -13.65
CA THR A 195 -7.52 -6.06 -13.10
C THR A 195 -8.77 -5.20 -13.29
N SER A 196 -9.84 -5.78 -13.82
CA SER A 196 -11.11 -5.08 -14.02
C SER A 196 -11.71 -4.60 -12.69
N PHE A 197 -12.29 -3.39 -12.70
CA PHE A 197 -13.07 -2.83 -11.59
C PHE A 197 -14.24 -3.74 -11.17
N THR A 198 -14.82 -4.42 -12.14
CA THR A 198 -15.98 -5.29 -11.95
C THR A 198 -15.61 -6.74 -12.14
N VAL A 199 -15.41 -7.45 -11.03
CA VAL A 199 -15.15 -8.89 -11.02
C VAL A 199 -16.31 -9.58 -10.30
N SER A 200 -16.78 -10.69 -10.83
CA SER A 200 -17.90 -11.43 -10.23
C SER A 200 -17.59 -11.87 -8.80
N LYS A 201 -18.59 -11.76 -7.93
CA LYS A 201 -18.50 -12.17 -6.53
C LYS A 201 -18.36 -13.69 -6.35
N THR A 202 -18.87 -14.46 -7.29
CA THR A 202 -18.87 -15.94 -7.23
C THR A 202 -17.60 -16.57 -7.76
N THR A 203 -16.77 -15.80 -8.46
CA THR A 203 -15.53 -16.28 -9.06
C THR A 203 -14.34 -15.96 -8.16
N SER A 204 -13.34 -16.83 -8.13
CA SER A 204 -12.03 -16.49 -7.57
C SER A 204 -11.47 -15.28 -8.32
N ILE A 205 -11.08 -14.25 -7.60
CA ILE A 205 -10.46 -13.08 -8.22
C ILE A 205 -9.01 -13.45 -8.49
N ASN A 206 -8.68 -13.61 -9.77
CA ASN A 206 -7.29 -13.73 -10.19
C ASN A 206 -6.83 -12.32 -10.61
N PRO A 207 -5.80 -11.75 -9.97
CA PRO A 207 -5.23 -10.49 -10.43
C PRO A 207 -4.77 -10.65 -11.87
N ALA A 208 -4.97 -9.61 -12.69
CA ALA A 208 -4.40 -9.55 -14.03
C ALA A 208 -3.01 -8.90 -13.97
N GLY A 209 -2.11 -9.30 -14.85
CA GLY A 209 -0.75 -8.78 -14.90
C GLY A 209 0.03 -9.01 -13.63
N ASP A 210 0.59 -7.95 -13.10
CA ASP A 210 1.34 -7.93 -11.83
C ASP A 210 0.58 -7.21 -10.70
N ASP A 211 -0.73 -6.96 -10.89
CA ASP A 211 -1.62 -6.43 -9.86
C ASP A 211 -1.61 -7.34 -8.62
N ILE A 212 -1.67 -6.72 -7.46
CA ILE A 212 -1.81 -7.40 -6.17
C ILE A 212 -3.12 -6.97 -5.54
N LEU A 213 -3.94 -7.89 -5.08
CA LEU A 213 -5.23 -7.56 -4.51
C LEU A 213 -5.53 -8.31 -3.20
N TYR A 214 -6.40 -7.69 -2.40
CA TYR A 214 -6.99 -8.30 -1.22
C TYR A 214 -8.50 -8.15 -1.27
N ARG A 215 -9.23 -9.28 -1.22
CA ARG A 215 -10.69 -9.30 -1.24
C ARG A 215 -11.26 -8.96 0.13
N ILE A 216 -12.18 -8.00 0.18
CA ILE A 216 -12.92 -7.61 1.39
C ILE A 216 -14.21 -8.44 1.50
N LYS A 217 -14.92 -8.61 0.37
CA LYS A 217 -16.21 -9.30 0.33
C LYS A 217 -16.47 -9.95 -1.01
#